data_3a7fcdede66da0c3a025fc0f02c7194b
#
_entry.id   3a7fcdede66da0c3a025fc0f02c7194b
#
_cell.length_a   1.000
_cell.length_b   1.000
_cell.length_c   1.000
_cell.angle_alpha   90.00
_cell.angle_beta   90.00
_cell.angle_gamma   90.00
#
_symmetry.space_group_name_H-M   'P 1'
#
loop_
_entity.id
_entity.type
_entity.pdbx_description
1 polymer ?
#
loop_
_entity_poly.entity_id
_entity_poly.type
_entity_poly.pdbx_seq_one_letter_code
_entity_poly.pdbx_strand_id
1 'polypeptide(L)'
;MKKNFKLIIMGVAVLSVLYITACARKDKAKESAQADKDIVVMSFSDDKKNTELDGKLDGDVYTNSVFNVKFDAKAANMEITSADEINAMSISHNDYSLKMEAQSSDSGSRVDFTVLDDGTDVGAYIDEDSATIKEENKGLGDENVKVESSTINFLGEDVESLHAELTSGSVTYYRTKVFLQSDNHVAVIEVNSQDAQSIDNCLGAFTKAE
;
A
#
# COMPACT_ATOMS: atom_id res chain seq x y z
N MET A 1 -37.36 34.55 20.42
CA MET A 1 -35.90 34.49 20.44
C MET A 1 -35.45 33.25 19.65
N LYS A 2 -34.99 33.44 18.42
CA LYS A 2 -34.49 32.34 17.56
C LYS A 2 -32.99 32.19 17.79
N LYS A 3 -32.55 31.07 18.39
CA LYS A 3 -31.13 30.73 18.50
C LYS A 3 -30.71 30.03 17.21
N ASN A 4 -29.87 30.71 16.43
CA ASN A 4 -29.18 30.13 15.27
C ASN A 4 -28.09 29.17 15.74
N PHE A 5 -28.32 27.89 15.51
CA PHE A 5 -27.29 26.84 15.70
C PHE A 5 -26.44 26.82 14.43
N LYS A 6 -25.25 27.42 14.49
CA LYS A 6 -24.27 27.31 13.42
C LYS A 6 -23.62 25.92 13.56
N LEU A 7 -24.00 25.04 12.65
CA LEU A 7 -23.35 23.74 12.46
C LEU A 7 -21.95 24.00 11.88
N ILE A 8 -20.93 23.89 12.71
CA ILE A 8 -19.54 23.88 12.25
C ILE A 8 -19.27 22.45 11.77
N ILE A 9 -19.34 22.26 10.45
CA ILE A 9 -18.84 21.04 9.80
C ILE A 9 -17.32 21.19 9.79
N MET A 10 -16.64 20.65 10.81
CA MET A 10 -15.20 20.35 10.70
C MET A 10 -15.07 19.13 9.82
N GLY A 11 -14.79 19.37 8.55
CA GLY A 11 -14.32 18.35 7.64
C GLY A 11 -12.94 17.89 8.12
N VAL A 12 -12.90 16.74 8.79
CA VAL A 12 -11.65 16.01 8.99
C VAL A 12 -11.31 15.41 7.63
N ALA A 13 -10.52 16.14 6.86
CA ALA A 13 -9.82 15.57 5.74
C ALA A 13 -8.77 14.62 6.34
N VAL A 14 -9.08 13.33 6.37
CA VAL A 14 -8.08 12.30 6.59
C VAL A 14 -7.23 12.27 5.31
N LEU A 15 -6.27 13.17 5.26
CA LEU A 15 -5.16 13.08 4.33
C LEU A 15 -4.34 11.86 4.78
N SER A 16 -4.55 10.74 4.13
CA SER A 16 -3.60 9.63 4.15
C SER A 16 -2.32 10.12 3.45
N VAL A 17 -1.49 10.85 4.17
CA VAL A 17 -0.15 11.19 3.70
C VAL A 17 0.71 9.95 3.92
N LEU A 18 0.93 9.22 2.85
CA LEU A 18 1.98 8.22 2.76
C LEU A 18 3.32 8.97 2.87
N TYR A 19 3.87 9.09 4.10
CA TYR A 19 5.26 9.48 4.27
C TYR A 19 6.14 8.24 4.07
N ILE A 20 6.63 8.10 2.84
CA ILE A 20 7.76 7.24 2.58
C ILE A 20 9.00 8.05 3.00
N THR A 21 9.59 7.67 4.14
CA THR A 21 10.86 8.25 4.59
C THR A 21 11.98 7.68 3.72
N ALA A 22 12.26 8.33 2.59
CA ALA A 22 13.50 8.10 1.85
C ALA A 22 14.67 8.65 2.67
N CYS A 23 15.58 7.79 3.12
CA CYS A 23 16.86 8.17 3.68
C CYS A 23 17.71 8.91 2.64
N ALA A 24 17.68 10.24 2.67
CA ALA A 24 18.55 11.07 1.82
C ALA A 24 19.98 11.05 2.36
N ARG A 25 20.90 10.37 1.68
CA ARG A 25 22.33 10.63 1.81
C ARG A 25 22.66 12.00 1.24
N LYS A 26 23.19 12.86 2.12
CA LYS A 26 23.77 14.15 1.74
C LYS A 26 25.12 13.93 1.08
N ASP A 27 25.22 14.19 -0.22
CA ASP A 27 26.49 14.55 -0.85
C ASP A 27 26.43 15.98 -1.39
N LYS A 28 27.44 16.75 -0.99
CA LYS A 28 27.63 18.17 -1.33
C LYS A 28 28.06 18.28 -2.78
N ALA A 29 27.32 18.97 -3.61
CA ALA A 29 27.80 19.44 -4.90
C ALA A 29 27.85 20.98 -4.92
N LYS A 30 28.96 21.47 -5.40
CA LYS A 30 29.30 22.90 -5.56
C LYS A 30 28.58 23.51 -6.76
N GLU A 31 28.16 24.72 -6.56
CA GLU A 31 27.64 25.67 -7.53
C GLU A 31 28.67 26.02 -8.62
N SER A 32 28.30 25.99 -9.89
CA SER A 32 28.79 26.98 -10.88
C SER A 32 27.79 27.04 -12.06
N ALA A 33 27.36 28.25 -12.37
CA ALA A 33 26.46 28.61 -13.45
C ALA A 33 27.19 28.59 -14.80
N GLN A 34 26.50 28.08 -15.87
CA GLN A 34 26.47 28.76 -17.17
C GLN A 34 25.42 28.10 -18.07
N ALA A 35 24.61 28.95 -18.70
CA ALA A 35 23.54 28.53 -19.60
C ALA A 35 24.12 28.02 -20.94
N ASP A 36 23.64 26.86 -21.39
CA ASP A 36 23.56 26.59 -22.81
C ASP A 36 22.39 25.66 -23.10
N LYS A 37 21.65 25.97 -24.18
CA LYS A 37 20.44 25.26 -24.58
C LYS A 37 20.83 23.99 -25.33
N ASP A 38 21.09 22.93 -24.63
CA ASP A 38 21.07 21.59 -25.20
C ASP A 38 19.89 20.84 -24.59
N ILE A 39 19.00 20.41 -25.47
CA ILE A 39 17.96 19.43 -25.14
C ILE A 39 18.72 18.17 -24.75
N VAL A 40 18.97 18.00 -23.47
CA VAL A 40 19.44 16.73 -22.91
C VAL A 40 18.26 15.77 -23.08
N VAL A 41 18.29 15.00 -24.15
CA VAL A 41 17.55 13.73 -24.20
C VAL A 41 18.17 12.90 -23.10
N MET A 42 17.56 12.92 -21.92
CA MET A 42 17.87 11.94 -20.87
C MET A 42 17.56 10.58 -21.46
N SER A 43 18.60 9.91 -21.96
CA SER A 43 18.55 8.47 -22.11
C SER A 43 18.41 7.93 -20.68
N PHE A 44 17.18 7.61 -20.29
CA PHE A 44 16.96 6.75 -19.16
C PHE A 44 17.74 5.48 -19.47
N SER A 45 18.80 5.24 -18.70
CA SER A 45 19.43 3.94 -18.67
C SER A 45 18.30 2.94 -18.42
N ASP A 46 18.11 2.02 -19.36
CA ASP A 46 17.39 0.78 -19.16
C ASP A 46 18.12 -0.04 -18.07
N ASP A 47 18.00 0.38 -16.84
CA ASP A 47 18.06 -0.56 -15.73
C ASP A 47 16.90 -1.51 -15.99
N LYS A 48 17.23 -2.76 -16.30
CA LYS A 48 16.26 -3.81 -16.60
C LYS A 48 15.26 -3.87 -15.47
N LYS A 49 14.13 -3.15 -15.62
CA LYS A 49 12.97 -3.28 -14.77
C LYS A 49 12.72 -4.76 -14.70
N ASN A 50 12.75 -5.34 -13.50
CA ASN A 50 12.44 -6.75 -13.34
C ASN A 50 10.93 -6.91 -13.54
N THR A 51 10.54 -6.99 -14.83
CA THR A 51 9.13 -7.03 -15.27
C THR A 51 8.38 -8.24 -14.71
N GLU A 52 9.09 -9.25 -14.22
CA GLU A 52 8.49 -10.42 -13.58
C GLU A 52 7.85 -10.05 -12.24
N LEU A 53 8.42 -9.08 -11.50
CA LEU A 53 7.88 -8.59 -10.23
C LEU A 53 6.65 -7.68 -10.41
N ASP A 54 6.46 -7.10 -11.60
CA ASP A 54 5.32 -6.21 -11.86
C ASP A 54 3.99 -6.99 -11.92
N GLY A 55 4.04 -8.30 -12.18
CA GLY A 55 2.85 -9.11 -12.41
C GLY A 55 2.16 -8.77 -13.73
N LYS A 56 0.96 -9.27 -13.92
CA LYS A 56 0.17 -9.10 -15.14
C LYS A 56 -1.28 -8.81 -14.80
N LEU A 57 -1.83 -7.76 -15.41
CA LEU A 57 -3.25 -7.46 -15.36
C LEU A 57 -3.93 -7.94 -16.64
N ASP A 58 -5.01 -8.72 -16.50
CA ASP A 58 -5.87 -9.19 -17.59
C ASP A 58 -7.34 -8.96 -17.23
N GLY A 59 -7.90 -7.88 -17.74
CA GLY A 59 -9.23 -7.41 -17.31
C GLY A 59 -9.27 -7.06 -15.83
N ASP A 60 -10.09 -7.76 -15.06
CA ASP A 60 -10.26 -7.54 -13.62
C ASP A 60 -9.42 -8.52 -12.76
N VAL A 61 -8.47 -9.20 -13.40
CA VAL A 61 -7.62 -10.21 -12.73
C VAL A 61 -6.17 -9.79 -12.78
N TYR A 62 -5.56 -9.62 -11.61
CA TYR A 62 -4.11 -9.45 -11.46
C TYR A 62 -3.47 -10.79 -11.12
N THR A 63 -2.34 -11.10 -11.75
CA THR A 63 -1.56 -12.32 -11.50
C THR A 63 -0.09 -11.96 -11.29
N ASN A 64 0.51 -12.45 -10.22
CA ASN A 64 1.94 -12.37 -9.98
C ASN A 64 2.49 -13.78 -9.74
N SER A 65 3.23 -14.29 -10.73
CA SER A 65 3.76 -15.65 -10.70
C SER A 65 4.97 -15.80 -9.77
N VAL A 66 5.71 -14.72 -9.49
CA VAL A 66 6.84 -14.76 -8.55
C VAL A 66 6.38 -15.09 -7.15
N PHE A 67 5.26 -14.50 -6.73
CA PHE A 67 4.66 -14.73 -5.40
C PHE A 67 3.52 -15.76 -5.43
N ASN A 68 3.29 -16.40 -6.58
CA ASN A 68 2.25 -17.40 -6.78
C ASN A 68 0.84 -16.93 -6.36
N VAL A 69 0.48 -15.68 -6.70
CA VAL A 69 -0.82 -15.10 -6.36
C VAL A 69 -1.59 -14.64 -7.59
N LYS A 70 -2.90 -14.75 -7.48
CA LYS A 70 -3.88 -14.23 -8.43
C LYS A 70 -4.99 -13.56 -7.63
N PHE A 71 -5.34 -12.33 -7.97
CA PHE A 71 -6.42 -11.56 -7.38
C PHE A 71 -7.53 -11.34 -8.40
N ASP A 72 -8.75 -11.70 -8.06
CA ASP A 72 -9.96 -11.45 -8.87
C ASP A 72 -10.75 -10.31 -8.22
N ALA A 73 -10.66 -9.12 -8.80
CA ALA A 73 -11.31 -7.94 -8.26
C ALA A 73 -12.84 -8.07 -8.25
N LYS A 74 -13.42 -8.75 -9.26
CA LYS A 74 -14.89 -8.99 -9.28
C LYS A 74 -15.36 -9.86 -8.15
N ALA A 75 -14.56 -10.85 -7.74
CA ALA A 75 -14.89 -11.69 -6.59
C ALA A 75 -14.95 -10.88 -5.28
N ALA A 76 -14.17 -9.78 -5.17
CA ALA A 76 -14.19 -8.85 -4.06
C ALA A 76 -15.16 -7.67 -4.25
N ASN A 77 -15.91 -7.59 -5.35
CA ASN A 77 -16.71 -6.42 -5.74
C ASN A 77 -15.88 -5.12 -5.79
N MET A 78 -14.73 -5.20 -6.46
CA MET A 78 -13.76 -4.11 -6.59
C MET A 78 -13.46 -3.82 -8.06
N GLU A 79 -12.92 -2.62 -8.32
CA GLU A 79 -12.36 -2.21 -9.59
C GLU A 79 -10.83 -2.07 -9.46
N ILE A 80 -10.10 -2.64 -10.41
CA ILE A 80 -8.64 -2.53 -10.46
C ILE A 80 -8.26 -1.23 -11.16
N THR A 81 -7.34 -0.48 -10.54
CA THR A 81 -6.68 0.68 -11.14
C THR A 81 -5.87 0.23 -12.36
N SER A 82 -6.02 0.91 -13.48
CA SER A 82 -5.33 0.53 -14.72
C SER A 82 -3.80 0.58 -14.59
N ALA A 83 -3.11 -0.24 -15.37
CA ALA A 83 -1.64 -0.26 -15.38
C ALA A 83 -1.03 1.10 -15.75
N ASP A 84 -1.70 1.88 -16.62
CA ASP A 84 -1.25 3.22 -17.01
C ASP A 84 -1.35 4.20 -15.82
N GLU A 85 -2.41 4.12 -15.02
CA GLU A 85 -2.58 4.94 -13.81
C GLU A 85 -1.57 4.56 -12.73
N ILE A 86 -1.35 3.26 -12.47
CA ILE A 86 -0.30 2.79 -11.56
C ILE A 86 1.08 3.34 -11.98
N ASN A 87 1.41 3.24 -13.27
CA ASN A 87 2.67 3.74 -13.80
C ASN A 87 2.77 5.28 -13.66
N ALA A 88 1.70 6.02 -13.90
CA ALA A 88 1.67 7.46 -13.71
C ALA A 88 1.88 7.87 -12.25
N MET A 89 1.27 7.14 -11.31
CA MET A 89 1.49 7.34 -9.86
C MET A 89 2.95 7.05 -9.49
N SER A 90 3.50 5.94 -9.97
CA SER A 90 4.91 5.55 -9.73
C SER A 90 5.87 6.63 -10.20
N ILE A 91 5.68 7.17 -11.40
CA ILE A 91 6.51 8.25 -11.94
C ILE A 91 6.36 9.53 -11.09
N SER A 92 5.13 9.91 -10.74
CA SER A 92 4.86 11.15 -10.00
C SER A 92 5.44 11.16 -8.59
N HIS A 93 5.50 10.00 -7.94
CA HIS A 93 6.02 9.85 -6.58
C HIS A 93 7.45 9.30 -6.54
N ASN A 94 8.02 8.95 -7.69
CA ASN A 94 9.31 8.24 -7.80
C ASN A 94 9.34 6.97 -6.93
N ASP A 95 8.21 6.26 -6.91
CA ASP A 95 8.00 5.02 -6.17
C ASP A 95 7.38 3.97 -7.10
N TYR A 96 8.12 2.89 -7.32
CA TYR A 96 7.75 1.80 -8.22
C TYR A 96 7.39 0.52 -7.47
N SER A 97 7.20 0.60 -6.16
CA SER A 97 6.87 -0.56 -5.32
C SER A 97 5.44 -1.06 -5.55
N LEU A 98 4.47 -0.16 -5.74
CA LEU A 98 3.07 -0.51 -6.00
C LEU A 98 2.92 -1.19 -7.37
N LYS A 99 2.35 -2.40 -7.39
CA LYS A 99 2.14 -3.21 -8.60
C LYS A 99 0.68 -3.36 -8.97
N MET A 100 -0.21 -3.32 -7.98
CA MET A 100 -1.65 -3.40 -8.18
C MET A 100 -2.36 -2.62 -7.09
N GLU A 101 -3.42 -1.93 -7.47
CA GLU A 101 -4.38 -1.32 -6.56
C GLU A 101 -5.79 -1.69 -7.02
N ALA A 102 -6.66 -2.02 -6.08
CA ALA A 102 -8.08 -2.20 -6.34
C ALA A 102 -8.91 -1.49 -5.26
N GLN A 103 -10.04 -0.93 -5.65
CA GLN A 103 -10.92 -0.19 -4.76
C GLN A 103 -12.37 -0.61 -4.94
N SER A 104 -13.11 -0.67 -3.83
CA SER A 104 -14.57 -0.86 -3.85
C SER A 104 -15.28 0.48 -3.72
N SER A 105 -16.21 0.76 -4.63
CA SER A 105 -17.07 1.95 -4.56
C SER A 105 -18.07 1.89 -3.41
N ASP A 106 -18.48 0.70 -2.99
CA ASP A 106 -19.57 0.49 -2.04
C ASP A 106 -19.09 0.43 -0.59
N SER A 107 -18.00 -0.33 -0.34
CA SER A 107 -17.49 -0.55 1.03
C SER A 107 -16.38 0.41 1.44
N GLY A 108 -15.83 1.18 0.49
CA GLY A 108 -14.63 2.00 0.73
C GLY A 108 -13.39 1.17 1.03
N SER A 109 -13.42 -0.13 0.69
CA SER A 109 -12.27 -1.02 0.87
C SER A 109 -11.25 -0.79 -0.24
N ARG A 110 -9.98 -0.99 0.09
CA ARG A 110 -8.86 -0.89 -0.84
C ARG A 110 -7.91 -2.07 -0.63
N VAL A 111 -7.38 -2.58 -1.72
CA VAL A 111 -6.35 -3.62 -1.76
C VAL A 111 -5.17 -3.10 -2.55
N ASP A 112 -3.99 -3.13 -1.95
CA ASP A 112 -2.72 -2.81 -2.59
C ASP A 112 -1.83 -4.06 -2.63
N PHE A 113 -1.14 -4.28 -3.74
CA PHE A 113 -0.06 -5.25 -3.86
C PHE A 113 1.24 -4.49 -4.14
N THR A 114 2.16 -4.56 -3.19
CA THR A 114 3.42 -3.83 -3.22
C THR A 114 4.58 -4.81 -3.18
N VAL A 115 5.65 -4.57 -3.93
CA VAL A 115 6.90 -5.33 -3.86
C VAL A 115 7.95 -4.45 -3.19
N LEU A 116 8.54 -4.95 -2.12
CA LEU A 116 9.58 -4.26 -1.34
C LEU A 116 10.95 -4.42 -1.99
N ASP A 117 11.92 -3.67 -1.48
CA ASP A 117 13.31 -3.78 -1.91
C ASP A 117 13.88 -5.18 -1.64
N ASP A 118 14.77 -5.64 -2.51
CA ASP A 118 15.42 -6.95 -2.40
C ASP A 118 16.16 -7.11 -1.06
N GLY A 119 15.97 -8.26 -0.44
CA GLY A 119 16.58 -8.59 0.84
C GLY A 119 15.95 -7.91 2.04
N THR A 120 14.71 -7.40 1.92
CA THR A 120 13.95 -6.87 3.06
C THR A 120 13.78 -7.95 4.14
N ASP A 121 14.16 -7.63 5.38
CA ASP A 121 13.85 -8.43 6.56
C ASP A 121 12.40 -8.17 6.99
N VAL A 122 11.53 -9.16 6.81
CA VAL A 122 10.09 -9.03 7.10
C VAL A 122 9.82 -8.73 8.56
N GLY A 123 10.54 -9.36 9.50
CA GLY A 123 10.36 -9.12 10.93
C GLY A 123 10.70 -7.68 11.31
N ALA A 124 11.85 -7.18 10.85
CA ALA A 124 12.26 -5.80 11.08
C ALA A 124 11.30 -4.80 10.43
N TYR A 125 10.79 -5.10 9.22
CA TYR A 125 9.79 -4.27 8.54
C TYR A 125 8.48 -4.20 9.33
N ILE A 126 7.97 -5.34 9.85
CA ILE A 126 6.76 -5.39 10.67
C ILE A 126 6.91 -4.57 11.94
N ASP A 127 8.07 -4.67 12.61
CA ASP A 127 8.36 -3.91 13.84
C ASP A 127 8.35 -2.40 13.57
N GLU A 128 9.01 -1.94 12.49
CA GLU A 128 9.07 -0.54 12.09
C GLU A 128 7.68 -0.01 11.68
N ASP A 129 6.94 -0.77 10.87
CA ASP A 129 5.60 -0.40 10.40
C ASP A 129 4.61 -0.34 11.58
N SER A 130 4.67 -1.31 12.50
CA SER A 130 3.87 -1.30 13.73
C SER A 130 4.15 -0.06 14.58
N ALA A 131 5.42 0.31 14.75
CA ALA A 131 5.80 1.51 15.48
C ALA A 131 5.32 2.78 14.78
N THR A 132 5.42 2.84 13.45
CA THR A 132 4.95 3.95 12.62
C THR A 132 3.44 4.13 12.75
N ILE A 133 2.65 3.05 12.61
CA ILE A 133 1.19 3.12 12.76
C ILE A 133 0.80 3.66 14.14
N LYS A 134 1.45 3.21 15.21
CA LYS A 134 1.19 3.68 16.59
C LYS A 134 1.53 5.16 16.75
N GLU A 135 2.69 5.59 16.25
CA GLU A 135 3.13 7.00 16.37
C GLU A 135 2.24 7.95 15.57
N GLU A 136 1.88 7.58 14.33
CA GLU A 136 1.00 8.40 13.48
C GLU A 136 -0.40 8.56 14.06
N ASN A 137 -0.89 7.56 14.82
CA ASN A 137 -2.23 7.52 15.37
C ASN A 137 -2.29 7.78 16.87
N LYS A 138 -1.21 8.19 17.52
CA LYS A 138 -1.16 8.48 18.96
C LYS A 138 -2.20 9.50 19.43
N GLY A 139 -2.65 10.38 18.54
CA GLY A 139 -3.71 11.35 18.81
C GLY A 139 -5.09 10.73 19.07
N LEU A 140 -5.30 9.46 18.72
CA LEU A 140 -6.54 8.74 19.00
C LEU A 140 -6.62 8.20 20.44
N GLY A 141 -5.49 8.10 21.16
CA GLY A 141 -5.35 7.45 22.45
C GLY A 141 -5.05 5.95 22.32
N ASP A 142 -4.25 5.41 23.25
CA ASP A 142 -3.73 4.04 23.16
C ASP A 142 -4.82 2.96 23.13
N GLU A 143 -5.97 3.22 23.77
CA GLU A 143 -7.12 2.30 23.77
C GLU A 143 -7.80 2.19 22.40
N ASN A 144 -7.58 3.16 21.52
CA ASN A 144 -8.17 3.25 20.19
C ASN A 144 -7.22 2.84 19.06
N VAL A 145 -5.99 2.46 19.40
CA VAL A 145 -4.94 2.04 18.46
C VAL A 145 -4.46 0.65 18.85
N LYS A 146 -4.94 -0.36 18.14
CA LYS A 146 -4.48 -1.74 18.31
C LYS A 146 -3.67 -2.12 17.08
N VAL A 147 -2.45 -2.63 17.30
CA VAL A 147 -1.57 -3.12 16.23
C VAL A 147 -0.93 -4.41 16.70
N GLU A 148 -1.19 -5.49 15.99
CA GLU A 148 -0.79 -6.84 16.33
C GLU A 148 -0.16 -7.55 15.13
N SER A 149 0.98 -8.20 15.33
CA SER A 149 1.57 -9.11 14.35
C SER A 149 1.19 -10.55 14.67
N SER A 150 0.98 -11.37 13.65
CA SER A 150 0.64 -12.78 13.78
C SER A 150 1.06 -13.56 12.54
N THR A 151 1.08 -14.88 12.65
CA THR A 151 1.16 -15.78 11.50
C THR A 151 -0.26 -16.22 11.13
N ILE A 152 -0.60 -16.12 9.85
CA ILE A 152 -1.90 -16.56 9.32
C ILE A 152 -1.71 -17.60 8.23
N ASN A 153 -2.71 -18.47 8.02
CA ASN A 153 -2.72 -19.33 6.85
C ASN A 153 -3.32 -18.57 5.65
N PHE A 154 -2.47 -18.25 4.68
CA PHE A 154 -2.88 -17.57 3.44
C PHE A 154 -2.50 -18.44 2.24
N LEU A 155 -3.50 -18.78 1.42
CA LEU A 155 -3.36 -19.67 0.27
C LEU A 155 -2.73 -21.04 0.58
N GLY A 156 -2.93 -21.55 1.83
CA GLY A 156 -2.41 -22.83 2.28
C GLY A 156 -0.96 -22.80 2.79
N GLU A 157 -0.40 -21.62 2.98
CA GLU A 157 0.93 -21.39 3.55
C GLU A 157 0.83 -20.51 4.80
N ASP A 158 1.68 -20.77 5.79
CA ASP A 158 1.74 -19.95 6.98
C ASP A 158 2.65 -18.74 6.68
N VAL A 159 2.07 -17.54 6.73
CA VAL A 159 2.75 -16.27 6.41
C VAL A 159 2.61 -15.27 7.53
N GLU A 160 3.59 -14.37 7.64
CA GLU A 160 3.54 -13.26 8.59
C GLU A 160 2.46 -12.25 8.18
N SER A 161 1.81 -11.65 9.18
CA SER A 161 0.80 -10.62 8.99
C SER A 161 0.88 -9.54 10.05
N LEU A 162 0.42 -8.33 9.71
CA LEU A 162 0.24 -7.21 10.62
C LEU A 162 -1.21 -6.73 10.52
N HIS A 163 -1.90 -6.69 11.65
CA HIS A 163 -3.27 -6.21 11.74
C HIS A 163 -3.33 -4.94 12.58
N ALA A 164 -4.09 -3.93 12.12
CA ALA A 164 -4.33 -2.72 12.87
C ALA A 164 -5.83 -2.39 12.92
N GLU A 165 -6.30 -2.00 14.11
CA GLU A 165 -7.62 -1.41 14.34
C GLU A 165 -7.43 0.00 14.88
N LEU A 166 -7.99 0.99 14.17
CA LEU A 166 -7.88 2.40 14.51
C LEU A 166 -9.27 2.98 14.70
N THR A 167 -9.65 3.33 15.93
CA THR A 167 -10.98 3.84 16.23
C THR A 167 -10.96 5.36 16.41
N SER A 168 -11.76 6.07 15.61
CA SER A 168 -11.95 7.51 15.71
C SER A 168 -13.43 7.83 15.89
N GLY A 169 -13.81 8.21 17.08
CA GLY A 169 -15.23 8.41 17.45
C GLY A 169 -16.04 7.12 17.34
N SER A 170 -16.98 7.07 16.38
CA SER A 170 -17.81 5.89 16.13
C SER A 170 -17.36 5.04 14.94
N VAL A 171 -16.26 5.38 14.32
CA VAL A 171 -15.75 4.68 13.12
C VAL A 171 -14.47 3.93 13.49
N THR A 172 -14.41 2.65 13.11
CA THR A 172 -13.20 1.85 13.20
C THR A 172 -12.67 1.58 11.78
N TYR A 173 -11.38 1.80 11.60
CA TYR A 173 -10.65 1.46 10.39
C TYR A 173 -9.84 0.21 10.66
N TYR A 174 -9.96 -0.76 9.77
CA TYR A 174 -9.22 -2.01 9.79
C TYR A 174 -8.17 -1.97 8.69
N ARG A 175 -6.97 -2.41 9.03
CA ARG A 175 -5.86 -2.61 8.09
C ARG A 175 -5.26 -3.97 8.33
N THR A 176 -5.06 -4.74 7.28
CA THR A 176 -4.33 -6.01 7.37
C THR A 176 -3.28 -6.04 6.27
N LYS A 177 -2.05 -6.36 6.66
CA LYS A 177 -0.94 -6.63 5.75
C LYS A 177 -0.56 -8.09 5.82
N VAL A 178 -0.38 -8.72 4.66
CA VAL A 178 0.08 -10.11 4.51
C VAL A 178 1.40 -10.07 3.76
N PHE A 179 2.43 -10.72 4.30
CA PHE A 179 3.78 -10.70 3.78
C PHE A 179 4.09 -12.00 3.06
N LEU A 180 4.33 -11.90 1.75
CA LEU A 180 4.68 -13.03 0.90
C LEU A 180 6.18 -12.99 0.61
N GLN A 181 6.85 -14.14 0.70
CA GLN A 181 8.28 -14.25 0.44
C GLN A 181 8.51 -15.20 -0.74
N SER A 182 9.37 -14.79 -1.67
CA SER A 182 9.83 -15.63 -2.79
C SER A 182 11.29 -15.30 -3.07
N ASP A 183 12.16 -16.26 -2.82
CA ASP A 183 13.63 -16.08 -2.89
C ASP A 183 14.10 -14.87 -2.06
N ASN A 184 14.63 -13.84 -2.73
CA ASN A 184 15.11 -12.59 -2.10
C ASN A 184 14.09 -11.46 -2.16
N HIS A 185 12.89 -11.73 -2.63
CA HIS A 185 11.83 -10.73 -2.81
C HIS A 185 10.75 -10.87 -1.75
N VAL A 186 10.18 -9.74 -1.35
CA VAL A 186 9.05 -9.67 -0.44
C VAL A 186 7.93 -8.87 -1.10
N ALA A 187 6.72 -9.39 -1.08
CA ALA A 187 5.53 -8.64 -1.44
C ALA A 187 4.62 -8.44 -0.23
N VAL A 188 3.91 -7.33 -0.22
CA VAL A 188 2.91 -7.00 0.80
C VAL A 188 1.56 -6.87 0.12
N ILE A 189 0.58 -7.63 0.60
CA ILE A 189 -0.83 -7.41 0.31
C ILE A 189 -1.37 -6.57 1.47
N GLU A 190 -1.73 -5.33 1.21
CA GLU A 190 -2.38 -4.47 2.20
C GLU A 190 -3.86 -4.33 1.87
N VAL A 191 -4.72 -4.61 2.84
CA VAL A 191 -6.16 -4.42 2.75
C VAL A 191 -6.60 -3.41 3.80
N ASN A 192 -7.32 -2.39 3.37
CA ASN A 192 -7.89 -1.35 4.23
C ASN A 192 -9.42 -1.35 4.09
N SER A 193 -10.16 -1.25 5.20
CA SER A 193 -11.62 -1.13 5.20
C SER A 193 -12.15 -0.50 6.48
N GLN A 194 -13.39 -0.01 6.44
CA GLN A 194 -14.16 0.37 7.64
C GLN A 194 -15.03 -0.80 8.16
N ASP A 195 -14.98 -1.94 7.50
CA ASP A 195 -15.71 -3.15 7.88
C ASP A 195 -14.76 -4.35 7.92
N ALA A 196 -14.69 -4.99 9.09
CA ALA A 196 -13.80 -6.15 9.31
C ALA A 196 -14.11 -7.31 8.36
N GLN A 197 -15.39 -7.57 8.05
CA GLN A 197 -15.77 -8.65 7.12
C GLN A 197 -15.27 -8.37 5.70
N SER A 198 -15.17 -7.10 5.31
CA SER A 198 -14.62 -6.72 4.00
C SER A 198 -13.13 -7.04 3.89
N ILE A 199 -12.36 -7.01 4.99
CA ILE A 199 -10.96 -7.48 4.99
C ILE A 199 -10.90 -8.95 4.57
N ASP A 200 -11.71 -9.81 5.22
CA ASP A 200 -11.76 -11.24 4.90
C ASP A 200 -12.19 -11.51 3.46
N ASN A 201 -13.20 -10.78 2.98
CA ASN A 201 -13.70 -10.90 1.61
C ASN A 201 -12.61 -10.51 0.58
N CYS A 202 -11.86 -9.43 0.83
CA CYS A 202 -10.78 -9.00 -0.05
C CYS A 202 -9.63 -10.01 -0.05
N LEU A 203 -9.22 -10.52 1.11
CA LEU A 203 -8.20 -11.57 1.19
C LEU A 203 -8.67 -12.88 0.55
N GLY A 204 -9.96 -13.21 0.70
CA GLY A 204 -10.58 -14.39 0.08
C GLY A 204 -10.68 -14.34 -1.45
N ALA A 205 -10.50 -13.16 -2.08
CA ALA A 205 -10.44 -13.01 -3.54
C ALA A 205 -9.07 -13.38 -4.14
N PHE A 206 -8.08 -13.63 -3.28
CA PHE A 206 -6.79 -14.16 -3.72
C PHE A 206 -6.83 -15.68 -3.86
N THR A 207 -6.17 -16.19 -4.88
CA THR A 207 -5.97 -17.63 -5.16
C THR A 207 -4.51 -17.83 -5.58
N LYS A 208 -4.04 -19.09 -5.63
CA LYS A 208 -2.74 -19.39 -6.25
C LYS A 208 -2.79 -19.09 -7.75
N ALA A 209 -1.70 -18.53 -8.26
CA ALA A 209 -1.45 -18.48 -9.70
C ALA A 209 -1.09 -19.88 -10.16
N GLU A 210 -1.87 -20.46 -11.06
CA GLU A 210 -1.56 -21.76 -11.68
C GLU A 210 -0.53 -21.60 -12.80
#